data_543c0d0cbda2a1fdf050e8d08901168f
#
_entry.id   543c0d0cbda2a1fdf050e8d08901168f
#
_cell.length_a   1.000
_cell.length_b   1.000
_cell.length_c   1.000
_cell.angle_alpha   90.00
_cell.angle_beta   90.00
_cell.angle_gamma   90.00
#
_symmetry.space_group_name_H-M   'P 1'
#
loop_
_entity.id
_entity.type
_entity.pdbx_description
1 polymer ?
#
loop_
_entity_poly.entity_id
_entity_poly.type
_entity_poly.pdbx_seq_one_letter_code
_entity_poly.pdbx_strand_id
1 'polypeptide(L)'
;MLRYLRLLAVQFRASLQTSMQYRLDFLVQGAMSFFWMAWAVVPLLVVFGKRDRVAGWDLDQAMVVMGWFLSMKGVLEGAVNPSLASVVEHIRKGTLDLVLLKPADAQFLVSTAKFAPWHVVDVAAGVGVIAWAFSRLGMAPAPPNVL
;
A
#
# COMPACT_ATOMS: atom_id res chain seq x y z
N MET A 1 0.78 6.10 -23.59
CA MET A 1 1.00 6.26 -22.14
C MET A 1 -0.04 7.17 -21.49
N LEU A 2 -0.29 8.37 -21.93
CA LEU A 2 -1.28 9.32 -21.36
C LEU A 2 -2.69 8.74 -21.21
N ARG A 3 -3.15 7.88 -22.14
CA ARG A 3 -4.47 7.22 -22.08
C ARG A 3 -4.60 6.29 -20.87
N TYR A 4 -3.59 5.50 -20.58
CA TYR A 4 -3.60 4.56 -19.45
C TYR A 4 -3.50 5.30 -18.09
N LEU A 5 -2.71 6.37 -18.01
CA LEU A 5 -2.67 7.21 -16.82
C LEU A 5 -4.02 7.88 -16.53
N ARG A 6 -4.71 8.32 -17.59
CA ARG A 6 -6.08 8.88 -17.46
C ARG A 6 -7.07 7.82 -17.02
N LEU A 7 -7.01 6.60 -17.55
CA LEU A 7 -7.86 5.49 -17.12
C LEU A 7 -7.62 5.13 -15.66
N LEU A 8 -6.37 5.07 -15.23
CA LEU A 8 -5.99 4.80 -13.84
C LEU A 8 -6.51 5.89 -12.91
N ALA A 9 -6.38 7.15 -13.27
CA ALA A 9 -6.90 8.28 -12.50
C ALA A 9 -8.44 8.22 -12.38
N VAL A 10 -9.15 7.86 -13.45
CA VAL A 10 -10.61 7.71 -13.44
C VAL A 10 -11.04 6.56 -12.53
N GLN A 11 -10.36 5.40 -12.61
CA GLN A 11 -10.66 4.24 -11.77
C GLN A 11 -10.37 4.53 -10.30
N PHE A 12 -9.25 5.19 -10.00
CA PHE A 12 -8.93 5.62 -8.64
C PHE A 12 -9.95 6.60 -8.09
N ARG A 13 -10.36 7.60 -8.90
CA ARG A 13 -11.41 8.56 -8.52
C ARG A 13 -12.76 7.88 -8.28
N ALA A 14 -13.14 6.93 -9.11
CA ALA A 14 -14.38 6.15 -8.93
C ALA A 14 -14.33 5.32 -7.64
N SER A 15 -13.19 4.66 -7.34
CA SER A 15 -13.00 3.93 -6.09
C SER A 15 -13.06 4.85 -4.87
N LEU A 16 -12.48 6.06 -4.95
CA LEU A 16 -12.56 7.08 -3.91
C LEU A 16 -14.02 7.52 -3.66
N GLN A 17 -14.75 7.82 -4.72
CA GLN A 17 -16.16 8.26 -4.61
C GLN A 17 -17.02 7.15 -3.98
N THR A 18 -16.83 5.91 -4.36
CA THR A 18 -17.54 4.77 -3.78
C THR A 18 -17.21 4.59 -2.31
N SER A 19 -15.93 4.70 -1.94
CA SER A 19 -15.48 4.58 -0.54
C SER A 19 -16.01 5.74 0.32
N MET A 20 -16.14 6.94 -0.23
CA MET A 20 -16.67 8.11 0.49
C MET A 20 -18.18 8.07 0.70
N GLN A 21 -18.93 7.25 -0.05
CA GLN A 21 -20.37 7.04 0.22
C GLN A 21 -20.59 6.38 1.58
N TYR A 22 -19.66 5.53 2.02
CA TYR A 22 -19.69 4.86 3.31
C TYR A 22 -18.69 5.52 4.27
N ARG A 23 -18.96 6.75 4.67
CA ARG A 23 -18.04 7.56 5.50
C ARG A 23 -17.58 6.88 6.77
N LEU A 24 -18.48 6.15 7.45
CA LEU A 24 -18.16 5.43 8.68
C LEU A 24 -17.22 4.25 8.40
N ASP A 25 -17.47 3.49 7.35
CA ASP A 25 -16.62 2.37 6.96
C ASP A 25 -15.20 2.84 6.60
N PHE A 26 -15.10 3.95 5.85
CA PHE A 26 -13.82 4.58 5.54
C PHE A 26 -13.04 4.99 6.79
N LEU A 27 -13.69 5.62 7.76
CA LEU A 27 -13.07 6.01 9.03
C LEU A 27 -12.65 4.80 9.87
N VAL A 28 -13.51 3.79 9.95
CA VAL A 28 -13.22 2.55 10.70
C VAL A 28 -12.03 1.82 10.07
N GLN A 29 -12.01 1.66 8.75
CA GLN A 29 -10.91 1.02 8.04
C GLN A 29 -9.60 1.79 8.23
N GLY A 30 -9.63 3.12 8.11
CA GLY A 30 -8.45 3.96 8.36
C GLY A 30 -7.94 3.87 9.80
N ALA A 31 -8.85 3.89 10.79
CA ALA A 31 -8.49 3.73 12.20
C ALA A 31 -7.91 2.34 12.49
N MET A 32 -8.48 1.29 11.91
CA MET A 32 -7.98 -0.07 12.03
C MET A 32 -6.59 -0.24 11.39
N SER A 33 -6.37 0.33 10.19
CA SER A 33 -5.04 0.34 9.56
C SER A 33 -4.01 1.01 10.47
N PHE A 34 -4.34 2.17 11.02
CA PHE A 34 -3.45 2.88 11.94
C PHE A 34 -3.17 2.06 13.23
N PHE A 35 -4.20 1.44 13.79
CA PHE A 35 -4.05 0.57 14.98
C PHE A 35 -3.11 -0.62 14.68
N TRP A 36 -3.33 -1.33 13.59
CA TRP A 36 -2.49 -2.46 13.22
C TRP A 36 -1.05 -2.04 12.89
N MET A 37 -0.87 -0.88 12.29
CA MET A 37 0.45 -0.31 12.03
C MET A 37 1.19 0.00 13.35
N ALA A 38 0.52 0.69 14.30
CA ALA A 38 1.09 0.96 15.61
C ALA A 38 1.44 -0.34 16.35
N TRP A 39 0.55 -1.33 16.30
CA TRP A 39 0.76 -2.64 16.91
C TRP A 39 1.95 -3.40 16.30
N ALA A 40 2.18 -3.26 15.00
CA ALA A 40 3.31 -3.90 14.32
C ALA A 40 4.68 -3.35 14.77
N VAL A 41 4.75 -2.11 15.24
CA VAL A 41 5.98 -1.49 15.77
C VAL A 41 6.27 -1.95 17.22
N VAL A 42 5.25 -2.35 17.98
CA VAL A 42 5.40 -2.72 19.41
C VAL A 42 6.45 -3.81 19.65
N PRO A 43 6.48 -4.94 18.93
CA PRO A 43 7.50 -5.97 19.12
C PRO A 43 8.93 -5.45 18.92
N LEU A 44 9.12 -4.56 17.93
CA LEU A 44 10.41 -3.94 17.69
C LEU A 44 10.85 -3.10 18.88
N LEU A 45 9.98 -2.24 19.39
CA LEU A 45 10.27 -1.40 20.55
C LEU A 45 10.57 -2.22 21.80
N VAL A 46 9.85 -3.33 22.01
CA VAL A 46 10.07 -4.23 23.16
C VAL A 46 11.44 -4.93 23.06
N VAL A 47 11.81 -5.40 21.88
CA VAL A 47 13.07 -6.13 21.65
C VAL A 47 14.26 -5.16 21.80
N PHE A 48 14.22 -4.03 21.12
CA PHE A 48 15.29 -3.03 21.14
C PHE A 48 15.28 -2.16 22.41
N GLY A 49 14.19 -2.10 23.17
CA GLY A 49 14.15 -1.47 24.48
C GLY A 49 14.96 -2.20 25.56
N LYS A 50 15.30 -3.47 25.32
CA LYS A 50 16.11 -4.29 26.25
C LYS A 50 17.56 -4.48 25.77
N ARG A 51 17.86 -4.25 24.52
CA ARG A 51 19.19 -4.44 23.91
C ARG A 51 19.41 -3.42 22.81
N ASP A 52 20.54 -2.75 22.82
CA ASP A 52 20.90 -1.76 21.80
C ASP A 52 21.11 -2.38 20.42
N ARG A 53 21.50 -3.65 20.36
CA ARG A 53 21.69 -4.42 19.11
C ARG A 53 21.15 -5.82 19.22
N VAL A 54 20.50 -6.27 18.17
CA VAL A 54 19.98 -7.63 18.04
C VAL A 54 20.49 -8.23 16.72
N ALA A 55 21.27 -9.30 16.83
CA ALA A 55 21.90 -9.97 15.68
C ALA A 55 22.70 -9.00 14.77
N GLY A 56 23.33 -7.99 15.33
CA GLY A 56 24.10 -6.98 14.58
C GLY A 56 23.29 -5.80 14.04
N TRP A 57 21.97 -5.82 14.18
CA TRP A 57 21.06 -4.76 13.72
C TRP A 57 20.76 -3.76 14.81
N ASP A 58 20.77 -2.48 14.46
CA ASP A 58 20.28 -1.39 15.30
C ASP A 58 18.78 -1.16 15.06
N LEU A 59 18.11 -0.49 16.02
CA LEU A 59 16.68 -0.13 15.91
C LEU A 59 16.38 0.63 14.61
N ASP A 60 17.22 1.60 14.24
CA ASP A 60 16.97 2.44 13.06
C ASP A 60 17.04 1.62 11.76
N GLN A 61 17.95 0.64 11.67
CA GLN A 61 18.01 -0.29 10.54
C GLN A 61 16.78 -1.19 10.47
N ALA A 62 16.34 -1.71 11.61
CA ALA A 62 15.13 -2.52 11.69
C ALA A 62 13.87 -1.72 11.33
N MET A 63 13.82 -0.43 11.68
CA MET A 63 12.75 0.50 11.28
C MET A 63 12.70 0.73 9.77
N VAL A 64 13.84 0.79 9.07
CA VAL A 64 13.87 0.88 7.60
C VAL A 64 13.20 -0.33 6.98
N VAL A 65 13.55 -1.54 7.44
CA VAL A 65 12.94 -2.79 6.94
C VAL A 65 11.45 -2.82 7.23
N MET A 66 11.03 -2.41 8.42
CA MET A 66 9.64 -2.32 8.81
C MET A 66 8.86 -1.32 7.94
N GLY A 67 9.40 -0.13 7.70
CA GLY A 67 8.79 0.87 6.83
C GLY A 67 8.66 0.38 5.38
N TRP A 68 9.66 -0.36 4.88
CA TRP A 68 9.58 -1.01 3.58
C TRP A 68 8.44 -2.04 3.53
N PHE A 69 8.36 -2.90 4.55
CA PHE A 69 7.29 -3.89 4.65
C PHE A 69 5.90 -3.25 4.69
N LEU A 70 5.71 -2.19 5.47
CA LEU A 70 4.46 -1.42 5.54
C LEU A 70 4.08 -0.81 4.19
N SER A 71 5.05 -0.23 3.49
CA SER A 71 4.84 0.36 2.17
C SER A 71 4.41 -0.70 1.15
N MET A 72 5.11 -1.84 1.11
CA MET A 72 4.76 -2.96 0.22
C MET A 72 3.39 -3.55 0.55
N LYS A 73 3.08 -3.74 1.83
CA LYS A 73 1.77 -4.16 2.30
C LYS A 73 0.68 -3.20 1.83
N GLY A 74 0.89 -1.89 2.01
CA GLY A 74 -0.06 -0.88 1.59
C GLY A 74 -0.35 -0.92 0.07
N VAL A 75 0.68 -1.14 -0.76
CA VAL A 75 0.51 -1.31 -2.21
C VAL A 75 -0.26 -2.59 -2.53
N LEU A 76 0.10 -3.71 -1.92
CA LEU A 76 -0.56 -5.00 -2.15
C LEU A 76 -2.03 -4.98 -1.73
N GLU A 77 -2.33 -4.50 -0.54
CA GLU A 77 -3.69 -4.45 -0.01
C GLU A 77 -4.52 -3.30 -0.61
N GLY A 78 -3.86 -2.21 -1.04
CA GLY A 78 -4.53 -1.06 -1.62
C GLY A 78 -4.86 -1.19 -3.11
N ALA A 79 -4.04 -1.89 -3.89
CA ALA A 79 -4.19 -1.96 -5.33
C ALA A 79 -4.34 -3.41 -5.85
N VAL A 80 -3.51 -4.34 -5.38
CA VAL A 80 -3.46 -5.69 -5.95
C VAL A 80 -4.62 -6.56 -5.47
N ASN A 81 -4.77 -6.70 -4.16
CA ASN A 81 -5.79 -7.59 -3.57
C ASN A 81 -7.23 -7.22 -3.97
N PRO A 82 -7.66 -5.92 -3.94
CA PRO A 82 -9.02 -5.56 -4.34
C PRO A 82 -9.29 -5.85 -5.82
N SER A 83 -8.28 -5.65 -6.67
CA SER A 83 -8.39 -5.94 -8.10
C SER A 83 -8.51 -7.43 -8.37
N LEU A 84 -7.68 -8.27 -7.73
CA LEU A 84 -7.76 -9.73 -7.85
C LEU A 84 -9.10 -10.27 -7.34
N ALA A 85 -9.58 -9.80 -6.19
CA ALA A 85 -10.89 -10.16 -5.67
C ALA A 85 -12.03 -9.81 -6.65
N SER A 86 -11.92 -8.66 -7.32
CA SER A 86 -12.87 -8.24 -8.36
C SER A 86 -12.88 -9.18 -9.55
N VAL A 87 -11.73 -9.69 -9.97
CA VAL A 87 -11.63 -10.70 -11.07
C VAL A 87 -12.37 -11.97 -10.69
N VAL A 88 -12.08 -12.50 -9.51
CA VAL A 88 -12.74 -13.72 -9.00
C VAL A 88 -14.26 -13.53 -8.96
N GLU A 89 -14.72 -12.34 -8.56
CA GLU A 89 -16.14 -12.02 -8.55
C GLU A 89 -16.75 -11.99 -9.96
N HIS A 90 -16.04 -11.39 -10.94
CA HIS A 90 -16.47 -11.38 -12.35
C HIS A 90 -16.54 -12.79 -12.94
N ILE A 91 -15.58 -13.67 -12.61
CA ILE A 91 -15.59 -15.08 -13.04
C ILE A 91 -16.80 -15.79 -12.44
N ARG A 92 -17.03 -15.65 -11.12
CA ARG A 92 -18.17 -16.29 -10.45
C ARG A 92 -19.53 -15.85 -10.98
N LYS A 93 -19.65 -14.59 -11.41
CA LYS A 93 -20.89 -14.01 -11.94
C LYS A 93 -21.03 -14.22 -13.46
N GLY A 94 -20.04 -14.80 -14.14
CA GLY A 94 -20.03 -14.94 -15.60
C GLY A 94 -19.99 -13.61 -16.36
N THR A 95 -19.53 -12.53 -15.71
CA THR A 95 -19.50 -11.18 -16.30
C THR A 95 -18.12 -10.79 -16.84
N LEU A 96 -17.15 -11.70 -16.79
CA LEU A 96 -15.79 -11.44 -17.26
C LEU A 96 -15.76 -11.10 -18.74
N ASP A 97 -16.59 -11.76 -19.56
CA ASP A 97 -16.68 -11.52 -21.00
C ASP A 97 -17.04 -10.05 -21.32
N LEU A 98 -17.89 -9.43 -20.49
CA LEU A 98 -18.26 -8.01 -20.66
C LEU A 98 -17.06 -7.08 -20.41
N VAL A 99 -16.12 -7.48 -19.57
CA VAL A 99 -14.88 -6.72 -19.33
C VAL A 99 -13.93 -6.87 -20.50
N LEU A 100 -13.86 -8.08 -21.11
CA LEU A 100 -13.01 -8.39 -22.25
C LEU A 100 -13.46 -7.70 -23.54
N LEU A 101 -14.74 -7.36 -23.65
CA LEU A 101 -15.31 -6.64 -24.81
C LEU A 101 -14.98 -5.14 -24.82
N LYS A 102 -14.42 -4.58 -23.74
CA LYS A 102 -14.05 -3.16 -23.68
C LYS A 102 -12.85 -2.87 -24.59
N PRO A 103 -12.83 -1.70 -25.28
CA PRO A 103 -11.75 -1.32 -26.20
C PRO A 103 -10.50 -0.81 -25.47
N ALA A 104 -10.00 -1.61 -24.51
CA ALA A 104 -8.77 -1.35 -23.75
C ALA A 104 -8.13 -2.69 -23.38
N ASP A 105 -6.85 -2.66 -23.05
CA ASP A 105 -6.14 -3.86 -22.60
C ASP A 105 -6.87 -4.50 -21.41
N ALA A 106 -7.31 -5.75 -21.62
CA ALA A 106 -8.10 -6.46 -20.61
C ALA A 106 -7.30 -6.72 -19.35
N GLN A 107 -6.00 -7.03 -19.48
CA GLN A 107 -5.11 -7.25 -18.35
C GLN A 107 -4.98 -5.97 -17.50
N PHE A 108 -4.80 -4.82 -18.14
CA PHE A 108 -4.74 -3.53 -17.46
C PHE A 108 -6.06 -3.21 -16.74
N LEU A 109 -7.21 -3.36 -17.44
CA LEU A 109 -8.54 -3.09 -16.86
C LEU A 109 -8.83 -3.96 -15.63
N VAL A 110 -8.43 -5.21 -15.69
CA VAL A 110 -8.65 -6.19 -14.62
C VAL A 110 -7.71 -5.92 -13.44
N SER A 111 -6.43 -5.63 -13.72
CA SER A 111 -5.42 -5.37 -12.69
C SER A 111 -5.62 -4.05 -11.93
N THR A 112 -6.37 -3.12 -12.51
CA THR A 112 -6.62 -1.79 -11.93
C THR A 112 -8.11 -1.55 -11.65
N ALA A 113 -8.93 -2.61 -11.63
CA ALA A 113 -10.39 -2.53 -11.55
C ALA A 113 -10.90 -1.87 -10.25
N LYS A 114 -10.26 -2.16 -9.14
CA LYS A 114 -10.63 -1.65 -7.82
C LYS A 114 -9.39 -1.21 -7.03
N PHE A 115 -9.55 -0.12 -6.29
CA PHE A 115 -8.58 0.37 -5.32
C PHE A 115 -9.23 0.48 -3.95
N ALA A 116 -8.43 0.24 -2.91
CA ALA A 116 -8.78 0.47 -1.51
C ALA A 116 -8.02 1.71 -1.01
N PRO A 117 -8.61 2.93 -1.14
CA PRO A 117 -7.85 4.18 -0.96
C PRO A 117 -7.33 4.41 0.46
N TRP A 118 -7.92 3.78 1.48
CA TRP A 118 -7.42 3.90 2.87
C TRP A 118 -6.01 3.34 3.07
N HIS A 119 -5.56 2.38 2.24
CA HIS A 119 -4.20 1.84 2.30
C HIS A 119 -3.11 2.82 1.81
N VAL A 120 -3.49 3.96 1.23
CA VAL A 120 -2.56 5.07 0.98
C VAL A 120 -1.94 5.55 2.29
N VAL A 121 -2.67 5.46 3.40
CA VAL A 121 -2.16 5.79 4.75
C VAL A 121 -1.03 4.83 5.14
N ASP A 122 -1.15 3.53 4.85
CA ASP A 122 -0.12 2.54 5.14
C ASP A 122 1.17 2.81 4.35
N VAL A 123 1.02 3.15 3.06
CA VAL A 123 2.16 3.53 2.20
C VAL A 123 2.82 4.81 2.71
N ALA A 124 2.03 5.85 3.01
CA ALA A 124 2.55 7.11 3.52
C ALA A 124 3.26 6.95 4.87
N ALA A 125 2.70 6.13 5.76
CA ALA A 125 3.29 5.81 7.03
C ALA A 125 4.59 5.01 6.88
N GLY A 126 4.62 4.00 5.99
CA GLY A 126 5.83 3.24 5.71
C GLY A 126 6.95 4.13 5.17
N VAL A 127 6.65 5.00 4.20
CA VAL A 127 7.60 5.99 3.69
C VAL A 127 8.04 6.97 4.78
N GLY A 128 7.12 7.41 5.63
CA GLY A 128 7.42 8.28 6.77
C GLY A 128 8.39 7.64 7.77
N VAL A 129 8.18 6.35 8.11
CA VAL A 129 9.07 5.57 8.97
C VAL A 129 10.46 5.43 8.35
N ILE A 130 10.54 5.15 7.04
CA ILE A 130 11.82 5.07 6.31
C ILE A 130 12.54 6.42 6.36
N ALA A 131 11.86 7.51 6.02
CA ALA A 131 12.46 8.85 6.01
C ALA A 131 12.96 9.26 7.41
N TRP A 132 12.19 8.94 8.45
CA TRP A 132 12.58 9.18 9.83
C TRP A 132 13.82 8.37 10.22
N ALA A 133 13.87 7.08 9.90
CA ALA A 133 15.01 6.22 10.19
C ALA A 133 16.27 6.67 9.45
N PHE A 134 16.17 7.06 8.18
CA PHE A 134 17.31 7.62 7.43
C PHE A 134 17.83 8.93 8.02
N SER A 135 16.94 9.80 8.50
CA SER A 135 17.35 11.04 9.14
C SER A 135 18.15 10.78 10.43
N ARG A 136 17.86 9.70 11.15
CA ARG A 136 18.59 9.28 12.34
C ARG A 136 19.93 8.61 12.03
N LEU A 137 19.97 7.80 10.99
CA LEU A 137 21.21 7.14 10.54
C LEU A 137 22.23 8.11 9.94
N GLY A 138 21.86 9.39 9.72
CA GLY A 138 22.71 10.39 9.06
C GLY A 138 23.07 10.03 7.61
N MET A 139 22.42 9.01 7.06
CA MET A 139 22.56 8.62 5.66
C MET A 139 21.52 9.39 4.84
N ALA A 140 21.94 10.49 4.23
CA ALA A 140 21.19 11.00 3.10
C ALA A 140 21.13 9.88 2.03
N PRO A 141 19.97 9.59 1.42
CA PRO A 141 19.92 8.62 0.33
C PRO A 141 20.87 9.10 -0.77
N ALA A 142 21.99 8.41 -0.90
CA ALA A 142 22.93 8.70 -2.00
C ALA A 142 22.17 8.45 -3.30
N PRO A 143 22.21 9.39 -4.27
CA PRO A 143 21.64 9.14 -5.58
C PRO A 143 22.28 7.86 -6.15
N PRO A 144 21.51 6.98 -6.82
CA PRO A 144 22.08 5.79 -7.41
C PRO A 144 23.19 6.21 -8.37
N ASN A 145 24.43 5.89 -8.02
CA ASN A 145 25.53 5.99 -8.97
C ASN A 145 25.22 4.99 -10.08
N VAL A 146 24.67 5.49 -11.17
CA VAL A 146 24.53 4.77 -12.42
C VAL A 146 25.96 4.63 -12.97
N LEU A 147 26.57 3.47 -12.74
CA LEU A 147 27.72 2.98 -13.51
C LEU A 147 27.20 2.27 -14.74
#